data_ed05cc9dd025401a5b4ac73f9df7ef36
#
_entry.id   ed05cc9dd025401a5b4ac73f9df7ef36
#
_cell.length_a   1.000
_cell.length_b   1.000
_cell.length_c   1.000
_cell.angle_alpha   90.00
_cell.angle_beta   90.00
_cell.angle_gamma   90.00
#
_symmetry.space_group_name_H-M   'P 1'
#
loop_
_entity.id
_entity.type
_entity.pdbx_description
1 polymer ?
#
loop_
_entity_poly.entity_id
_entity_poly.type
_entity_poly.pdbx_seq_one_letter_code
_entity_poly.pdbx_strand_id
1 'polypeptide(L)'
;VPVPEQLEFFLDPGRCIGCQACVQACTECDTHKGQSMIQLDYVDRARSSQTAPVICMHCDAPTCAEVCPADAIKRTGDGVVQTARKPRCIACNNCVLACPFGVPKMNTGMHLMMKCDMCYDRTSVGLKPMCASVCPSQALAFGTREEMARLRPNARPVDTFRFGAQVVRTKVNLMVPRDAPVEIVDVTAALHEPTIGHEMLDDVFAGIGEGFEEEEVP
;
A
#
# COMPACT_ATOMS: atom_id res chain seq x y z
N VAL A 1 -33.72 4.36 -14.07
CA VAL A 1 -32.73 3.28 -14.09
C VAL A 1 -31.94 3.41 -12.81
N PRO A 2 -31.92 2.42 -11.89
CA PRO A 2 -31.11 2.53 -10.69
C PRO A 2 -29.65 2.70 -11.10
N VAL A 3 -28.99 3.70 -10.50
CA VAL A 3 -27.54 3.88 -10.63
C VAL A 3 -26.90 2.57 -10.10
N PRO A 4 -26.06 1.88 -10.87
CA PRO A 4 -25.43 0.66 -10.37
C PRO A 4 -24.70 1.00 -9.07
N GLU A 5 -24.92 0.20 -8.04
CA GLU A 5 -24.24 0.36 -6.75
C GLU A 5 -22.73 0.43 -7.00
N GLN A 6 -22.14 1.54 -6.59
CA GLN A 6 -20.73 1.79 -6.85
C GLN A 6 -19.90 0.96 -5.86
N LEU A 7 -19.33 -0.14 -6.34
CA LEU A 7 -18.43 -0.97 -5.56
C LEU A 7 -17.09 -0.26 -5.39
N GLU A 8 -16.65 -0.15 -4.14
CA GLU A 8 -15.41 0.51 -3.76
C GLU A 8 -14.51 -0.46 -2.97
N PHE A 9 -13.24 -0.14 -2.92
CA PHE A 9 -12.28 -0.88 -2.13
C PHE A 9 -12.03 -0.17 -0.79
N PHE A 10 -12.02 -0.95 0.30
CA PHE A 10 -11.82 -0.45 1.66
C PHE A 10 -10.62 -1.15 2.29
N LEU A 11 -9.74 -0.36 2.87
CA LEU A 11 -8.54 -0.77 3.58
C LEU A 11 -8.66 -0.38 5.04
N ASP A 12 -8.65 -1.36 5.94
CA ASP A 12 -8.74 -1.17 7.39
C ASP A 12 -7.49 -1.74 8.08
N PRO A 13 -6.44 -0.95 8.25
CA PRO A 13 -5.19 -1.41 8.86
C PRO A 13 -5.38 -1.92 10.29
N GLY A 14 -6.34 -1.35 11.03
CA GLY A 14 -6.64 -1.77 12.41
C GLY A 14 -7.12 -3.21 12.54
N ARG A 15 -7.56 -3.82 11.44
CA ARG A 15 -7.98 -5.23 11.39
C ARG A 15 -6.94 -6.16 10.79
N CYS A 16 -5.82 -5.63 10.29
CA CYS A 16 -4.79 -6.45 9.69
C CYS A 16 -4.08 -7.28 10.76
N ILE A 17 -4.02 -8.59 10.54
CA ILE A 17 -3.37 -9.56 11.43
C ILE A 17 -2.03 -10.07 10.87
N GLY A 18 -1.52 -9.51 9.79
CA GLY A 18 -0.23 -9.87 9.20
C GLY A 18 -0.16 -11.26 8.54
N CYS A 19 -1.28 -11.92 8.28
CA CYS A 19 -1.31 -13.32 7.81
C CYS A 19 -0.80 -13.55 6.38
N GLN A 20 -0.54 -12.50 5.61
CA GLN A 20 -0.05 -12.52 4.22
C GLN A 20 -0.95 -13.24 3.19
N ALA A 21 -2.15 -13.69 3.55
CA ALA A 21 -3.05 -14.35 2.60
C ALA A 21 -3.36 -13.49 1.38
N CYS A 22 -3.48 -12.16 1.56
CA CYS A 22 -3.69 -11.20 0.48
C CYS A 22 -2.49 -11.11 -0.48
N VAL A 23 -1.26 -11.25 0.04
CA VAL A 23 -0.02 -11.25 -0.76
C VAL A 23 0.00 -12.49 -1.65
N GLN A 24 -0.27 -13.67 -1.08
CA GLN A 24 -0.32 -14.92 -1.84
C GLN A 24 -1.45 -14.92 -2.88
N ALA A 25 -2.67 -14.54 -2.48
CA ALA A 25 -3.79 -14.49 -3.42
C ALA A 25 -3.58 -13.47 -4.56
N CYS A 26 -2.79 -12.44 -4.34
CA CYS A 26 -2.47 -11.46 -5.38
C CYS A 26 -1.64 -12.07 -6.52
N THR A 27 -0.83 -13.09 -6.25
CA THR A 27 -0.04 -13.79 -7.27
C THR A 27 -0.91 -14.61 -8.22
N GLU A 28 -2.08 -15.04 -7.76
CA GLU A 28 -3.02 -15.86 -8.52
C GLU A 28 -3.87 -15.04 -9.53
N CYS A 29 -3.79 -13.73 -9.48
CA CYS A 29 -4.48 -12.87 -10.43
C CYS A 29 -3.80 -12.94 -11.81
N ASP A 30 -4.55 -13.27 -12.87
CA ASP A 30 -4.03 -13.49 -14.22
C ASP A 30 -3.23 -12.29 -14.75
N THR A 31 -3.65 -11.09 -14.42
CA THR A 31 -2.97 -9.84 -14.84
C THR A 31 -1.62 -9.65 -14.15
N HIS A 32 -1.35 -10.33 -13.04
CA HIS A 32 -0.15 -10.18 -12.23
C HIS A 32 0.98 -11.16 -12.57
N LYS A 33 0.68 -12.19 -13.35
CA LYS A 33 1.67 -13.19 -13.85
C LYS A 33 2.54 -13.79 -12.74
N GLY A 34 1.91 -14.21 -11.63
CA GLY A 34 2.60 -14.82 -10.51
C GLY A 34 3.37 -13.83 -9.60
N GLN A 35 3.17 -12.53 -9.77
CA GLN A 35 3.82 -11.51 -8.94
C GLN A 35 2.80 -10.84 -8.02
N SER A 36 3.14 -10.69 -6.74
CA SER A 36 2.30 -9.91 -5.83
C SER A 36 2.45 -8.41 -6.09
N MET A 37 1.31 -7.73 -6.22
CA MET A 37 1.22 -6.26 -6.33
C MET A 37 0.85 -5.60 -4.99
N ILE A 38 0.64 -6.40 -3.96
CA ILE A 38 0.39 -5.98 -2.59
C ILE A 38 1.58 -6.39 -1.72
N GLN A 39 1.91 -5.56 -0.76
CA GLN A 39 2.88 -5.89 0.28
C GLN A 39 2.28 -5.60 1.65
N LEU A 40 2.84 -6.18 2.69
CA LEU A 40 2.56 -5.81 4.07
C LEU A 40 3.73 -4.99 4.60
N ASP A 41 3.42 -3.83 5.15
CA ASP A 41 4.36 -3.07 5.93
C ASP A 41 4.15 -3.36 7.42
N TYR A 42 5.25 -3.45 8.14
CA TYR A 42 5.28 -3.62 9.59
C TYR A 42 5.58 -2.26 10.20
N VAL A 43 4.63 -1.77 11.00
CA VAL A 43 4.75 -0.49 11.67
C VAL A 43 5.08 -0.76 13.14
N ASP A 44 6.35 -0.73 13.47
CA ASP A 44 6.80 -0.90 14.85
C ASP A 44 6.65 0.43 15.61
N ARG A 45 5.93 0.34 16.73
CA ARG A 45 5.76 1.43 17.67
C ARG A 45 6.29 0.97 19.03
N ALA A 46 6.64 1.91 19.91
CA ALA A 46 7.21 1.61 21.23
C ALA A 46 6.41 0.61 22.07
N ARG A 47 5.11 0.44 21.82
CA ARG A 47 4.22 -0.45 22.59
C ARG A 47 3.41 -1.44 21.75
N SER A 48 3.54 -1.43 20.43
CA SER A 48 2.79 -2.32 19.54
C SER A 48 3.47 -2.43 18.18
N SER A 49 3.50 -3.62 17.62
CA SER A 49 3.72 -3.81 16.20
C SER A 49 2.37 -3.90 15.49
N GLN A 50 2.23 -3.21 14.37
CA GLN A 50 1.04 -3.26 13.54
C GLN A 50 1.44 -3.58 12.12
N THR A 51 0.65 -4.39 11.43
CA THR A 51 0.80 -4.64 10.01
C THR A 51 -0.24 -3.86 9.22
N ALA A 52 0.15 -3.36 8.07
CA ALA A 52 -0.75 -2.67 7.15
C ALA A 52 -0.55 -3.18 5.72
N PRO A 53 -1.62 -3.57 5.01
CA PRO A 53 -1.50 -3.88 3.60
C PRO A 53 -1.27 -2.59 2.81
N VAL A 54 -0.24 -2.60 1.95
CA VAL A 54 0.06 -1.49 1.03
C VAL A 54 -0.38 -1.88 -0.36
N ILE A 55 -1.36 -1.16 -0.89
CA ILE A 55 -1.94 -1.36 -2.21
C ILE A 55 -2.00 -0.04 -2.98
N CYS A 56 -2.20 -0.09 -4.29
CA CYS A 56 -2.42 1.12 -5.07
C CYS A 56 -3.73 1.79 -4.65
N MET A 57 -3.66 3.09 -4.34
CA MET A 57 -4.82 3.88 -3.92
C MET A 57 -5.70 4.34 -5.10
N HIS A 58 -5.27 4.11 -6.35
CA HIS A 58 -5.99 4.48 -7.57
C HIS A 58 -6.46 5.95 -7.54
N CYS A 59 -5.48 6.86 -7.50
CA CYS A 59 -5.69 8.31 -7.41
C CYS A 59 -6.52 8.85 -8.59
N ASP A 60 -7.31 9.89 -8.35
CA ASP A 60 -8.08 10.58 -9.38
C ASP A 60 -7.18 11.32 -10.37
N ALA A 61 -6.15 12.02 -9.86
CA ALA A 61 -5.05 12.58 -10.64
C ALA A 61 -3.77 11.75 -10.33
N PRO A 62 -3.53 10.65 -11.09
CA PRO A 62 -2.44 9.72 -10.75
C PRO A 62 -1.09 10.28 -11.19
N THR A 63 -0.32 10.86 -10.29
CA THR A 63 1.03 11.39 -10.55
C THR A 63 1.94 10.38 -11.23
N CYS A 64 1.79 9.09 -10.91
CA CYS A 64 2.55 8.03 -11.59
C CYS A 64 2.25 7.92 -13.09
N ALA A 65 1.04 8.27 -13.55
CA ALA A 65 0.70 8.33 -14.96
C ALA A 65 1.19 9.63 -15.61
N GLU A 66 1.10 10.75 -14.89
CA GLU A 66 1.52 12.07 -15.36
C GLU A 66 3.03 12.14 -15.64
N VAL A 67 3.85 11.52 -14.77
CA VAL A 67 5.31 11.51 -14.91
C VAL A 67 5.83 10.41 -15.83
N CYS A 68 4.94 9.59 -16.44
CA CYS A 68 5.36 8.47 -17.27
C CYS A 68 5.69 8.93 -18.71
N PRO A 69 6.98 9.03 -19.10
CA PRO A 69 7.34 9.53 -20.43
C PRO A 69 6.95 8.55 -21.55
N ALA A 70 6.78 7.27 -21.19
CA ALA A 70 6.41 6.22 -22.14
C ALA A 70 4.90 6.02 -22.25
N ASP A 71 4.08 6.78 -21.51
CA ASP A 71 2.63 6.66 -21.48
C ASP A 71 2.16 5.21 -21.21
N ALA A 72 2.87 4.51 -20.32
CA ALA A 72 2.61 3.11 -19.99
C ALA A 72 1.48 2.94 -18.94
N ILE A 73 1.19 3.98 -18.18
CA ILE A 73 0.19 3.98 -17.10
C ILE A 73 -1.01 4.79 -17.53
N LYS A 74 -2.21 4.24 -17.34
CA LYS A 74 -3.48 4.89 -17.70
C LYS A 74 -4.50 4.73 -16.57
N ARG A 75 -5.37 5.73 -16.44
CA ARG A 75 -6.58 5.65 -15.63
C ARG A 75 -7.75 5.28 -16.54
N THR A 76 -8.53 4.29 -16.13
CA THR A 76 -9.74 3.85 -16.84
C THR A 76 -10.91 4.78 -16.54
N GLY A 77 -11.99 4.66 -17.29
CA GLY A 77 -13.18 5.50 -17.10
C GLY A 77 -13.88 5.28 -15.75
N ASP A 78 -13.75 4.09 -15.17
CA ASP A 78 -14.24 3.73 -13.84
C ASP A 78 -13.25 4.05 -12.71
N GLY A 79 -12.12 4.72 -13.02
CA GLY A 79 -11.18 5.26 -12.05
C GLY A 79 -10.07 4.32 -11.62
N VAL A 80 -9.92 3.16 -12.24
CA VAL A 80 -8.81 2.24 -11.95
C VAL A 80 -7.55 2.70 -12.69
N VAL A 81 -6.45 2.88 -11.96
CA VAL A 81 -5.15 3.20 -12.57
C VAL A 81 -4.44 1.90 -12.90
N GLN A 82 -4.10 1.71 -14.17
CA GLN A 82 -3.53 0.47 -14.69
C GLN A 82 -2.20 0.70 -15.39
N THR A 83 -1.34 -0.32 -15.38
CA THR A 83 -0.21 -0.46 -16.31
C THR A 83 -0.70 -1.07 -17.63
N ALA A 84 -1.69 -0.43 -18.26
CA ALA A 84 -2.39 -0.97 -19.42
C ALA A 84 -1.49 -1.19 -20.65
N ARG A 85 -0.34 -0.49 -20.70
CA ARG A 85 0.61 -0.56 -21.79
C ARG A 85 1.97 -1.04 -21.30
N LYS A 86 2.00 -2.15 -20.58
CA LYS A 86 3.24 -2.73 -20.01
C LYS A 86 4.41 -2.79 -20.98
N PRO A 87 4.26 -3.19 -22.27
CA PRO A 87 5.36 -3.22 -23.22
C PRO A 87 6.00 -1.86 -23.51
N ARG A 88 5.34 -0.75 -23.17
CA ARG A 88 5.90 0.61 -23.35
C ARG A 88 6.74 1.06 -22.18
N CYS A 89 6.75 0.33 -21.06
CA CYS A 89 7.54 0.69 -19.89
C CYS A 89 9.03 0.63 -20.22
N ILE A 90 9.74 1.74 -19.97
CA ILE A 90 11.18 1.87 -20.18
C ILE A 90 11.98 1.76 -18.87
N ALA A 91 11.35 1.32 -17.80
CA ALA A 91 11.97 1.11 -16.49
C ALA A 91 12.69 2.34 -15.89
N CYS A 92 12.19 3.56 -16.17
CA CYS A 92 12.84 4.81 -15.75
C CYS A 92 12.65 5.18 -14.25
N ASN A 93 11.86 4.44 -13.49
CA ASN A 93 11.54 4.67 -12.07
C ASN A 93 10.77 5.96 -11.73
N ASN A 94 10.46 6.87 -12.66
CA ASN A 94 9.77 8.12 -12.36
C ASN A 94 8.47 7.90 -11.57
N CYS A 95 7.67 6.88 -11.94
CA CYS A 95 6.41 6.54 -11.26
C CYS A 95 6.62 6.00 -9.84
N VAL A 96 7.78 5.37 -9.57
CA VAL A 96 8.15 4.88 -8.23
C VAL A 96 8.43 6.08 -7.33
N LEU A 97 9.21 7.04 -7.82
CA LEU A 97 9.60 8.24 -7.07
C LEU A 97 8.44 9.22 -6.87
N ALA A 98 7.53 9.32 -7.85
CA ALA A 98 6.43 10.28 -7.82
C ALA A 98 5.24 9.83 -6.98
N CYS A 99 5.15 8.55 -6.59
CA CYS A 99 3.99 8.05 -5.86
C CYS A 99 4.02 8.48 -4.38
N PRO A 100 3.06 9.30 -3.90
CA PRO A 100 3.06 9.74 -2.51
C PRO A 100 2.78 8.60 -1.51
N PHE A 101 2.26 7.47 -2.00
CA PHE A 101 1.97 6.27 -1.19
C PHE A 101 3.05 5.18 -1.31
N GLY A 102 4.14 5.41 -2.07
CA GLY A 102 5.25 4.46 -2.22
C GLY A 102 4.89 3.10 -2.84
N VAL A 103 3.80 3.02 -3.62
CA VAL A 103 3.24 1.73 -4.06
C VAL A 103 3.91 1.08 -5.27
N PRO A 104 4.21 1.81 -6.37
CA PRO A 104 4.81 1.19 -7.54
C PRO A 104 6.16 0.58 -7.21
N LYS A 105 6.40 -0.65 -7.70
CA LYS A 105 7.68 -1.35 -7.54
C LYS A 105 8.28 -1.67 -8.89
N MET A 106 9.59 -1.56 -8.99
CA MET A 106 10.30 -2.00 -10.18
C MET A 106 10.66 -3.49 -10.05
N ASN A 107 10.16 -4.29 -10.98
CA ASN A 107 10.62 -5.67 -11.11
C ASN A 107 11.89 -5.69 -11.97
N THR A 108 13.03 -5.95 -11.32
CA THR A 108 14.35 -5.92 -11.99
C THR A 108 14.53 -7.07 -12.99
N GLY A 109 13.92 -8.22 -12.72
CA GLY A 109 14.01 -9.38 -13.62
C GLY A 109 13.24 -9.18 -14.94
N MET A 110 12.12 -8.44 -14.90
CA MET A 110 11.29 -8.15 -16.07
C MET A 110 11.55 -6.75 -16.65
N HIS A 111 12.38 -5.94 -16.01
CA HIS A 111 12.57 -4.52 -16.35
C HIS A 111 11.26 -3.77 -16.53
N LEU A 112 10.31 -3.99 -15.60
CA LEU A 112 8.95 -3.53 -15.73
C LEU A 112 8.45 -3.01 -14.38
N MET A 113 7.77 -1.85 -14.39
CA MET A 113 7.07 -1.36 -13.21
C MET A 113 5.80 -2.17 -12.98
N MET A 114 5.59 -2.57 -11.74
CA MET A 114 4.44 -3.34 -11.30
C MET A 114 3.72 -2.60 -10.17
N LYS A 115 2.40 -2.63 -10.21
CA LYS A 115 1.52 -2.12 -9.15
C LYS A 115 0.15 -2.78 -9.26
N CYS A 116 -0.61 -2.75 -8.18
CA CYS A 116 -1.99 -3.22 -8.15
C CYS A 116 -2.82 -2.55 -9.26
N ASP A 117 -3.58 -3.33 -10.00
CA ASP A 117 -4.56 -2.92 -11.01
C ASP A 117 -6.00 -3.21 -10.56
N MET A 118 -6.20 -3.41 -9.25
CA MET A 118 -7.47 -3.75 -8.60
C MET A 118 -8.06 -5.10 -9.09
N CYS A 119 -7.22 -6.02 -9.59
CA CYS A 119 -7.66 -7.23 -10.30
C CYS A 119 -8.72 -6.88 -11.34
N TYR A 120 -8.39 -6.03 -12.29
CA TYR A 120 -9.34 -5.42 -13.22
C TYR A 120 -10.12 -6.43 -14.05
N ASP A 121 -9.53 -7.57 -14.37
CA ASP A 121 -10.18 -8.73 -14.99
C ASP A 121 -11.39 -9.23 -14.17
N ARG A 122 -11.34 -9.10 -12.84
CA ARG A 122 -12.40 -9.49 -11.91
C ARG A 122 -13.36 -8.36 -11.60
N THR A 123 -12.82 -7.20 -11.22
CA THR A 123 -13.64 -6.06 -10.76
C THR A 123 -14.46 -5.45 -11.90
N SER A 124 -14.00 -5.51 -13.13
CA SER A 124 -14.76 -5.07 -14.32
C SER A 124 -16.04 -5.87 -14.57
N VAL A 125 -16.12 -7.08 -14.04
CA VAL A 125 -17.32 -7.94 -14.12
C VAL A 125 -18.04 -8.09 -12.78
N GLY A 126 -17.74 -7.20 -11.80
CA GLY A 126 -18.40 -7.15 -10.50
C GLY A 126 -17.90 -8.17 -9.46
N LEU A 127 -16.81 -8.88 -9.74
CA LEU A 127 -16.21 -9.81 -8.79
C LEU A 127 -15.26 -9.08 -7.83
N LYS A 128 -15.12 -9.59 -6.60
CA LYS A 128 -14.19 -9.05 -5.62
C LYS A 128 -12.74 -9.27 -6.06
N PRO A 129 -11.83 -8.32 -5.81
CA PRO A 129 -10.39 -8.54 -5.95
C PRO A 129 -9.93 -9.76 -5.14
N MET A 130 -8.90 -10.47 -5.60
CA MET A 130 -8.41 -11.69 -4.96
C MET A 130 -8.04 -11.45 -3.49
N CYS A 131 -7.30 -10.39 -3.20
CA CYS A 131 -6.90 -10.04 -1.84
C CYS A 131 -8.08 -9.76 -0.89
N ALA A 132 -9.14 -9.11 -1.36
CA ALA A 132 -10.35 -8.88 -0.58
C ALA A 132 -11.20 -10.15 -0.40
N SER A 133 -11.10 -11.10 -1.35
CA SER A 133 -11.84 -12.37 -1.28
C SER A 133 -11.30 -13.31 -0.21
N VAL A 134 -9.99 -13.25 0.08
CA VAL A 134 -9.31 -14.19 1.00
C VAL A 134 -8.99 -13.58 2.36
N CYS A 135 -9.23 -12.29 2.58
CA CYS A 135 -8.85 -11.62 3.83
C CYS A 135 -9.71 -12.10 5.01
N PRO A 136 -9.16 -12.90 5.96
CA PRO A 136 -9.94 -13.51 7.02
C PRO A 136 -10.44 -12.50 8.05
N SER A 137 -9.67 -11.44 8.29
CA SER A 137 -10.02 -10.34 9.20
C SER A 137 -10.84 -9.24 8.53
N GLN A 138 -11.05 -9.35 7.20
CA GLN A 138 -11.68 -8.32 6.37
C GLN A 138 -10.99 -6.93 6.48
N ALA A 139 -9.69 -6.91 6.74
CA ALA A 139 -8.88 -5.71 6.65
C ALA A 139 -8.90 -5.13 5.22
N LEU A 140 -9.05 -6.00 4.22
CA LEU A 140 -9.31 -5.66 2.82
C LEU A 140 -10.76 -6.05 2.51
N ALA A 141 -11.59 -5.09 2.13
CA ALA A 141 -12.98 -5.31 1.81
C ALA A 141 -13.35 -4.65 0.47
N PHE A 142 -14.32 -5.20 -0.22
CA PHE A 142 -14.84 -4.69 -1.48
C PHE A 142 -16.36 -4.76 -1.45
N GLY A 143 -17.04 -3.62 -1.55
CA GLY A 143 -18.49 -3.52 -1.42
C GLY A 143 -18.96 -2.07 -1.54
N THR A 144 -20.18 -1.78 -1.10
CA THR A 144 -20.73 -0.42 -1.09
C THR A 144 -20.38 0.32 0.19
N ARG A 145 -20.45 1.66 0.16
CA ARG A 145 -20.27 2.51 1.37
C ARG A 145 -21.31 2.20 2.45
N GLU A 146 -22.53 1.92 2.06
CA GLU A 146 -23.63 1.59 2.96
C GLU A 146 -23.38 0.27 3.67
N GLU A 147 -22.91 -0.73 2.93
CA GLU A 147 -22.51 -2.01 3.50
C GLU A 147 -21.39 -1.84 4.51
N MET A 148 -20.35 -1.07 4.18
CA MET A 148 -19.23 -0.82 5.09
C MET A 148 -19.63 0.01 6.31
N ALA A 149 -20.49 1.00 6.17
CA ALA A 149 -21.00 1.78 7.30
C ALA A 149 -21.79 0.91 8.29
N ARG A 150 -22.56 -0.06 7.77
CA ARG A 150 -23.32 -1.02 8.59
C ARG A 150 -22.40 -2.02 9.30
N LEU A 151 -21.39 -2.55 8.59
CA LEU A 151 -20.44 -3.52 9.15
C LEU A 151 -19.42 -2.88 10.10
N ARG A 152 -19.17 -1.58 9.98
CA ARG A 152 -18.15 -0.84 10.73
C ARG A 152 -18.66 0.51 11.22
N PRO A 153 -19.63 0.53 12.15
CA PRO A 153 -20.28 1.76 12.60
C PRO A 153 -19.31 2.73 13.31
N ASN A 154 -18.22 2.21 13.90
CA ASN A 154 -17.22 3.01 14.62
C ASN A 154 -16.07 3.50 13.74
N ALA A 155 -16.09 3.21 12.44
CA ALA A 155 -15.10 3.69 11.49
C ALA A 155 -15.74 4.60 10.42
N ARG A 156 -14.92 5.44 9.81
CA ARG A 156 -15.29 6.25 8.66
C ARG A 156 -14.34 6.02 7.49
N PRO A 157 -14.82 6.00 6.25
CA PRO A 157 -13.96 5.93 5.08
C PRO A 157 -13.30 7.30 4.83
N VAL A 158 -12.02 7.27 4.47
CA VAL A 158 -11.22 8.42 4.05
C VAL A 158 -10.64 8.13 2.68
N ASP A 159 -10.93 8.99 1.72
CA ASP A 159 -10.50 8.92 0.33
C ASP A 159 -9.71 10.17 -0.12
N THR A 160 -9.43 11.06 0.81
CA THR A 160 -8.78 12.34 0.53
C THR A 160 -7.59 12.52 1.48
N PHE A 161 -6.42 12.71 0.89
CA PHE A 161 -5.14 12.82 1.59
C PHE A 161 -4.44 14.12 1.21
N ARG A 162 -3.69 14.69 2.15
CA ARG A 162 -2.89 15.88 1.91
C ARG A 162 -1.39 15.55 2.05
N PHE A 163 -0.61 15.91 1.03
CA PHE A 163 0.84 15.81 1.02
C PHE A 163 1.41 17.22 0.75
N GLY A 164 1.81 17.90 1.80
CA GLY A 164 2.16 19.33 1.72
C GLY A 164 0.98 20.17 1.21
N ALA A 165 1.18 20.87 0.09
CA ALA A 165 0.13 21.67 -0.56
C ALA A 165 -0.78 20.85 -1.49
N GLN A 166 -0.41 19.61 -1.82
CA GLN A 166 -1.16 18.77 -2.74
C GLN A 166 -2.26 18.00 -2.03
N VAL A 167 -3.46 18.01 -2.60
CA VAL A 167 -4.60 17.19 -2.17
C VAL A 167 -4.79 16.06 -3.17
N VAL A 168 -4.76 14.82 -2.69
CA VAL A 168 -4.91 13.62 -3.49
C VAL A 168 -6.19 12.91 -3.10
N ARG A 169 -7.11 12.72 -4.06
CA ARG A 169 -8.29 11.87 -3.91
C ARG A 169 -8.02 10.50 -4.49
N THR A 170 -8.62 9.48 -3.87
CA THR A 170 -8.38 8.08 -4.22
C THR A 170 -9.67 7.30 -4.39
N LYS A 171 -9.63 6.23 -5.17
CA LYS A 171 -10.73 5.27 -5.32
C LYS A 171 -10.74 4.23 -4.18
N VAL A 172 -9.62 4.05 -3.49
CA VAL A 172 -9.52 3.20 -2.31
C VAL A 172 -9.78 4.03 -1.07
N ASN A 173 -10.64 3.54 -0.20
CA ASN A 173 -11.01 4.18 1.05
C ASN A 173 -10.20 3.62 2.20
N LEU A 174 -9.51 4.46 2.95
CA LEU A 174 -8.89 4.08 4.21
C LEU A 174 -9.92 4.16 5.34
N MET A 175 -10.15 3.06 6.05
CA MET A 175 -11.05 3.03 7.20
C MET A 175 -10.28 3.51 8.42
N VAL A 176 -10.75 4.60 9.03
CA VAL A 176 -10.17 5.17 10.25
C VAL A 176 -11.22 5.21 11.36
N PRO A 177 -10.86 5.06 12.64
CA PRO A 177 -11.78 5.26 13.74
C PRO A 177 -12.43 6.64 13.66
N ARG A 178 -13.72 6.75 14.03
CA ARG A 178 -14.45 8.02 13.96
C ARG A 178 -13.89 9.09 14.89
N ASP A 179 -13.38 8.67 16.01
CA ASP A 179 -12.78 9.46 17.09
C ASP A 179 -11.27 9.70 16.91
N ALA A 180 -10.67 9.11 15.85
CA ALA A 180 -9.26 9.34 15.57
C ALA A 180 -9.01 10.81 15.25
N PRO A 181 -8.06 11.46 15.93
CA PRO A 181 -7.66 12.81 15.60
C PRO A 181 -7.06 12.86 14.19
N VAL A 182 -7.22 14.00 13.51
CA VAL A 182 -6.49 14.23 12.27
C VAL A 182 -5.06 14.60 12.66
N GLU A 183 -4.16 13.65 12.53
CA GLU A 183 -2.73 13.92 12.70
C GLU A 183 -2.16 14.52 11.42
N ILE A 184 -1.56 15.69 11.54
CA ILE A 184 -0.70 16.26 10.51
C ILE A 184 0.71 15.82 10.87
N VAL A 185 1.25 14.85 10.13
CA VAL A 185 2.65 14.42 10.30
C VAL A 185 3.53 15.42 9.55
N ASP A 186 4.32 16.18 10.28
CA ASP A 186 5.42 16.94 9.70
C ASP A 186 6.62 16.02 9.54
N VAL A 187 6.86 15.61 8.29
CA VAL A 187 7.98 14.71 7.96
C VAL A 187 9.32 15.33 8.32
N THR A 188 9.43 16.67 8.28
CA THR A 188 10.67 17.38 8.65
C THR A 188 10.92 17.29 10.16
N ALA A 189 9.89 17.45 10.97
CA ALA A 189 9.97 17.26 12.42
C ALA A 189 10.29 15.82 12.78
N ALA A 190 9.64 14.84 12.10
CA ALA A 190 9.89 13.42 12.32
C ALA A 190 11.33 12.98 11.95
N LEU A 191 11.98 13.64 10.99
CA LEU A 191 13.38 13.40 10.65
C LEU A 191 14.35 14.03 11.67
N HIS A 192 13.90 14.98 12.48
CA HIS A 192 14.70 15.63 13.53
C HIS A 192 14.42 15.09 14.93
N GLU A 193 13.36 14.28 15.11
CA GLU A 193 13.22 13.52 16.35
C GLU A 193 14.36 12.50 16.42
N PRO A 194 15.17 12.50 17.50
CA PRO A 194 16.22 11.53 17.63
C PRO A 194 15.56 10.13 17.60
N THR A 195 15.82 9.42 16.54
CA THR A 195 15.53 7.98 16.44
C THR A 195 16.02 7.36 17.74
N ILE A 196 15.14 6.63 18.44
CA ILE A 196 15.37 5.82 19.65
C ILE A 196 16.84 5.73 19.99
N GLY A 197 17.20 6.31 21.13
CA GLY A 197 18.54 6.77 21.44
C GLY A 197 19.66 5.81 21.06
N HIS A 198 20.69 6.37 20.50
CA HIS A 198 22.01 5.75 20.31
C HIS A 198 22.46 4.98 21.57
N GLU A 199 21.94 5.33 22.75
CA GLU A 199 22.18 4.66 24.02
C GLU A 199 21.67 3.19 24.06
N MET A 200 20.58 2.84 23.36
CA MET A 200 20.13 1.43 23.31
C MET A 200 20.93 0.55 22.34
N LEU A 201 21.59 1.16 21.35
CA LEU A 201 22.45 0.42 20.43
C LEU A 201 23.82 0.19 21.05
N ASP A 202 24.34 1.12 21.81
CA ASP A 202 25.63 0.99 22.51
C ASP A 202 25.58 -0.14 23.56
N ASP A 203 24.45 -0.32 24.28
CA ASP A 203 24.26 -1.42 25.23
C ASP A 203 24.13 -2.81 24.55
N VAL A 204 23.56 -2.87 23.34
CA VAL A 204 23.43 -4.12 22.58
C VAL A 204 24.77 -4.55 21.97
N PHE A 205 25.62 -3.60 21.60
CA PHE A 205 26.93 -3.88 21.00
C PHE A 205 28.09 -3.93 22.03
N ALA A 206 27.93 -3.36 23.22
CA ALA A 206 28.93 -3.42 24.28
C ALA A 206 29.20 -4.84 24.78
N GLY A 207 28.26 -5.77 24.58
CA GLY A 207 28.45 -7.20 24.95
C GLY A 207 29.10 -8.09 23.89
N ILE A 208 29.35 -7.57 22.67
CA ILE A 208 29.88 -8.38 21.55
C ILE A 208 31.40 -8.22 21.38
N GLY A 209 32.00 -7.24 22.06
CA GLY A 209 33.42 -6.88 21.92
C GLY A 209 34.44 -7.68 22.78
N GLU A 210 33.98 -8.49 23.73
CA GLU A 210 34.88 -9.25 24.63
C GLU A 210 34.86 -10.74 24.27
N GLY A 211 35.51 -11.14 23.18
CA GLY A 211 35.58 -12.58 22.87
C GLY A 211 36.33 -13.02 21.63
N PHE A 212 37.09 -12.16 20.98
CA PHE A 212 38.01 -12.59 19.94
C PHE A 212 39.46 -12.50 20.47
N GLU A 213 39.90 -13.53 21.16
CA GLU A 213 41.33 -13.79 21.31
C GLU A 213 41.86 -14.26 19.96
N GLU A 214 42.82 -13.52 19.40
CA GLU A 214 43.55 -13.92 18.20
C GLU A 214 44.36 -15.18 18.55
N GLU A 215 43.89 -16.36 18.12
CA GLU A 215 44.75 -17.56 18.10
C GLU A 215 45.79 -17.37 17.00
N GLU A 216 47.03 -17.15 17.39
CA GLU A 216 48.18 -17.24 16.50
C GLU A 216 48.25 -18.68 15.93
N VAL A 217 48.08 -18.82 14.64
CA VAL A 217 48.30 -20.08 13.93
C VAL A 217 49.80 -20.27 13.71
N PRO A 218 50.38 -21.44 14.08
CA PRO A 218 51.79 -21.74 13.96
C PRO A 218 52.30 -21.89 12.50
#